data_3f56b327fecf1e3e8e876da2b9a86257
#
_entry.id   3f56b327fecf1e3e8e876da2b9a86257
#
_cell.length_a   1.000
_cell.length_b   1.000
_cell.length_c   1.000
_cell.angle_alpha   90.00
_cell.angle_beta   90.00
_cell.angle_gamma   90.00
#
_symmetry.space_group_name_H-M   'P 1'
#
loop_
_entity.id
_entity.type
_entity.pdbx_description
1 polymer ?
#
loop_
_entity_poly.entity_id
_entity_poly.type
_entity_poly.pdbx_seq_one_letter_code
_entity_poly.pdbx_strand_id
1 'polypeptide(L)'
;MVYLLFDNPGDKGKVSFISQLIHGEVNEIYSPKSKRLIVGWLKGCKYALEVSHSYDTIVCWYDFQAILCYWLCRFTFKRRKIVCVNLLLKDKDSVKNKIVAWLYKKALKSKHFVASVTSVEYGSHLKKRLGINKELFLLHDVFHEDYQINASLDVCPNTVFCGGRNGRDWKFMIEVAKVMPHVQFHSVMPKVTYDEYQHELPSNVVARYNISMEDFMKEMCSCEIVALPLDTEAPAGLIVLFQAAANMKYIITTDTMTTREYLSDGRGCLFPNDVDVWAKGICEKLGSTTSNFMASEKLLNFLKTECSEEKFVEGVESMINML
;
A
#
# COMPACT_ATOMS: atom_id res chain seq x y z
N MET A 1 14.16 21.10 13.39
CA MET A 1 13.68 21.21 11.99
C MET A 1 13.31 19.84 11.46
N VAL A 2 12.30 19.74 10.59
CA VAL A 2 11.84 18.48 9.97
C VAL A 2 12.20 18.45 8.49
N TYR A 3 12.76 17.35 8.03
CA TYR A 3 13.07 17.07 6.63
C TYR A 3 12.23 15.88 6.16
N LEU A 4 11.44 16.07 5.10
CA LEU A 4 10.65 15.02 4.46
C LEU A 4 11.46 14.46 3.28
N LEU A 5 11.82 13.19 3.34
CA LEU A 5 12.60 12.52 2.30
C LEU A 5 11.73 11.60 1.47
N PHE A 6 11.52 11.96 0.22
CA PHE A 6 10.70 11.26 -0.77
C PHE A 6 11.56 10.49 -1.80
N ASP A 7 10.92 9.56 -2.51
CA ASP A 7 11.59 8.69 -3.48
C ASP A 7 12.18 9.46 -4.66
N ASN A 8 11.36 10.25 -5.34
CA ASN A 8 11.80 10.94 -6.55
C ASN A 8 10.98 12.23 -6.81
N PRO A 9 11.48 13.14 -7.68
CA PRO A 9 10.77 14.38 -7.99
C PRO A 9 9.38 14.22 -8.63
N GLY A 10 9.05 13.02 -9.14
CA GLY A 10 7.72 12.73 -9.69
C GLY A 10 6.63 12.56 -8.61
N ASP A 11 7.03 12.46 -7.33
CA ASP A 11 6.09 12.41 -6.21
C ASP A 11 5.67 13.82 -5.76
N LYS A 12 6.36 14.86 -6.24
CA LYS A 12 6.00 16.25 -5.95
C LYS A 12 4.56 16.52 -6.36
N GLY A 13 3.79 17.06 -5.45
CA GLY A 13 2.34 17.28 -5.62
C GLY A 13 1.46 16.17 -5.05
N LYS A 14 1.88 14.89 -5.14
CA LYS A 14 1.12 13.78 -4.56
C LYS A 14 1.23 13.69 -3.03
N VAL A 15 2.36 14.14 -2.50
CA VAL A 15 2.69 14.10 -1.07
C VAL A 15 2.84 15.49 -0.46
N SER A 16 2.51 16.55 -1.21
CA SER A 16 2.61 17.94 -0.76
C SER A 16 1.66 18.26 0.41
N PHE A 17 0.59 17.49 0.59
CA PHE A 17 -0.31 17.63 1.74
C PHE A 17 0.46 17.51 3.07
N ILE A 18 1.51 16.70 3.14
CA ILE A 18 2.29 16.53 4.37
C ILE A 18 2.96 17.84 4.76
N SER A 19 3.64 18.50 3.82
CA SER A 19 4.32 19.77 4.09
C SER A 19 3.35 20.94 4.30
N GLN A 20 2.13 20.84 3.80
CA GLN A 20 1.08 21.83 4.00
C GLN A 20 0.37 21.73 5.35
N LEU A 21 0.17 20.51 5.85
CA LEU A 21 -0.60 20.22 7.05
C LEU A 21 0.29 20.07 8.30
N ILE A 22 1.56 19.68 8.17
CA ILE A 22 2.47 19.50 9.31
C ILE A 22 2.80 20.85 9.96
N HIS A 23 2.80 20.88 11.29
CA HIS A 23 3.12 22.10 12.04
C HIS A 23 4.63 22.35 12.10
N GLY A 24 5.07 23.57 11.75
CA GLY A 24 6.45 24.03 11.86
C GLY A 24 7.20 24.11 10.53
N GLU A 25 8.51 24.36 10.64
CA GLU A 25 9.38 24.46 9.47
C GLU A 25 9.71 23.08 8.90
N VAL A 26 9.35 22.86 7.65
CA VAL A 26 9.53 21.61 6.91
C VAL A 26 10.32 21.85 5.64
N ASN A 27 11.26 20.97 5.34
CA ASN A 27 12.00 20.95 4.10
C ASN A 27 11.78 19.64 3.34
N GLU A 28 11.32 19.74 2.10
CA GLU A 28 11.15 18.58 1.22
C GLU A 28 12.45 18.24 0.50
N ILE A 29 12.80 16.98 0.50
CA ILE A 29 13.96 16.42 -0.21
C ILE A 29 13.47 15.29 -1.09
N TYR A 30 13.80 15.35 -2.37
CA TYR A 30 13.50 14.31 -3.34
C TYR A 30 14.76 13.60 -3.78
N SER A 31 14.77 12.27 -3.67
CA SER A 31 15.89 11.47 -4.15
C SER A 31 16.03 11.61 -5.67
N PRO A 32 17.24 11.84 -6.22
CA PRO A 32 17.41 12.02 -7.64
C PRO A 32 17.10 10.72 -8.42
N LYS A 33 16.48 10.85 -9.59
CA LYS A 33 16.27 9.72 -10.49
C LYS A 33 17.60 9.05 -10.82
N SER A 34 17.64 7.71 -10.75
CA SER A 34 18.83 6.92 -11.05
C SER A 34 18.42 5.62 -11.74
N LYS A 35 19.31 5.08 -12.61
CA LYS A 35 19.13 3.77 -13.25
C LYS A 35 18.92 2.64 -12.22
N ARG A 36 19.51 2.78 -11.03
CA ARG A 36 19.32 1.88 -9.89
C ARG A 36 18.69 2.66 -8.75
N LEU A 37 17.48 2.31 -8.35
CA LEU A 37 16.73 2.98 -7.27
C LEU A 37 17.58 3.21 -6.02
N ILE A 38 18.29 2.19 -5.56
CA ILE A 38 19.13 2.28 -4.36
C ILE A 38 20.20 3.37 -4.45
N VAL A 39 20.72 3.67 -5.64
CA VAL A 39 21.71 4.73 -5.85
C VAL A 39 21.04 6.10 -5.69
N GLY A 40 19.82 6.26 -6.19
CA GLY A 40 19.00 7.46 -5.98
C GLY A 40 18.74 7.69 -4.51
N TRP A 41 18.27 6.66 -3.79
CA TRP A 41 18.01 6.72 -2.36
C TRP A 41 19.25 7.06 -1.53
N LEU A 42 20.39 6.43 -1.83
CA LEU A 42 21.67 6.76 -1.17
C LEU A 42 22.07 8.23 -1.35
N LYS A 43 21.90 8.79 -2.56
CA LYS A 43 22.16 10.21 -2.84
C LYS A 43 21.18 11.11 -2.07
N GLY A 44 19.89 10.78 -2.05
CA GLY A 44 18.87 11.51 -1.28
C GLY A 44 19.17 11.50 0.23
N CYS A 45 19.45 10.32 0.78
CA CYS A 45 19.83 10.17 2.19
C CYS A 45 21.12 10.96 2.53
N LYS A 46 22.14 10.88 1.68
CA LYS A 46 23.39 11.65 1.87
C LYS A 46 23.12 13.13 1.91
N TYR A 47 22.36 13.65 0.93
CA TYR A 47 21.97 15.05 0.87
C TYR A 47 21.17 15.48 2.11
N ALA A 48 20.20 14.69 2.54
CA ALA A 48 19.43 14.95 3.76
C ALA A 48 20.32 15.07 5.00
N LEU A 49 21.38 14.24 5.10
CA LEU A 49 22.36 14.30 6.19
C LEU A 49 23.35 15.46 6.05
N GLU A 50 23.56 16.00 4.87
CA GLU A 50 24.41 17.17 4.63
C GLU A 50 23.72 18.46 5.06
N VAL A 51 22.43 18.61 4.69
CA VAL A 51 21.66 19.84 4.96
C VAL A 51 21.06 19.89 6.37
N SER A 52 20.85 18.76 7.03
CA SER A 52 20.28 18.68 8.37
C SER A 52 21.33 18.85 9.47
N HIS A 53 20.92 19.33 10.64
CA HIS A 53 21.76 19.53 11.83
C HIS A 53 21.55 18.42 12.88
N SER A 54 22.35 18.42 13.94
CA SER A 54 22.20 17.46 15.03
C SER A 54 20.84 17.58 15.67
N TYR A 55 20.19 16.42 15.87
CA TYR A 55 18.85 16.28 16.45
C TYR A 55 17.69 16.72 15.55
N ASP A 56 17.94 17.18 14.31
CA ASP A 56 16.87 17.33 13.33
C ASP A 56 16.22 15.98 13.02
N THR A 57 14.95 16.03 12.63
CA THR A 57 14.19 14.83 12.28
C THR A 57 14.12 14.66 10.76
N ILE A 58 14.44 13.46 10.27
CA ILE A 58 14.27 13.08 8.88
C ILE A 58 13.12 12.05 8.83
N VAL A 59 12.01 12.45 8.21
CA VAL A 59 10.87 11.58 7.94
C VAL A 59 11.07 10.95 6.57
N CYS A 60 11.25 9.65 6.53
CA CYS A 60 11.47 8.91 5.30
C CYS A 60 10.17 8.27 4.84
N TRP A 61 9.71 8.63 3.63
CA TRP A 61 8.52 8.08 3.00
C TRP A 61 8.63 6.58 2.71
N TYR A 62 9.83 6.11 2.36
CA TYR A 62 10.12 4.69 2.14
C TYR A 62 10.98 4.11 3.24
N ASP A 63 10.63 2.92 3.67
CA ASP A 63 11.32 2.18 4.72
C ASP A 63 12.81 1.94 4.41
N PHE A 64 13.14 1.63 3.14
CA PHE A 64 14.55 1.50 2.72
C PHE A 64 15.34 2.79 2.83
N GLN A 65 14.73 3.95 2.60
CA GLN A 65 15.39 5.25 2.83
C GLN A 65 15.65 5.44 4.32
N ALA A 66 14.69 5.12 5.18
CA ALA A 66 14.83 5.24 6.62
C ALA A 66 16.01 4.39 7.15
N ILE A 67 16.10 3.14 6.70
CA ILE A 67 17.19 2.26 7.13
C ILE A 67 18.56 2.74 6.59
N LEU A 68 18.60 3.25 5.36
CA LEU A 68 19.82 3.83 4.77
C LEU A 68 20.25 5.09 5.54
N CYS A 69 19.34 6.02 5.84
CA CYS A 69 19.60 7.20 6.65
C CYS A 69 20.15 6.83 8.03
N TYR A 70 19.50 5.88 8.70
CA TYR A 70 19.95 5.41 10.01
C TYR A 70 21.38 4.89 9.99
N TRP A 71 21.71 4.01 9.05
CA TRP A 71 23.04 3.43 8.98
C TRP A 71 24.10 4.43 8.53
N LEU A 72 23.78 5.35 7.63
CA LEU A 72 24.65 6.46 7.26
C LEU A 72 24.93 7.34 8.49
N CYS A 73 23.93 7.68 9.30
CA CYS A 73 24.14 8.37 10.58
C CYS A 73 25.12 7.65 11.48
N ARG A 74 24.98 6.31 11.61
CA ARG A 74 25.87 5.50 12.43
C ARG A 74 27.31 5.51 11.94
N PHE A 75 27.52 5.35 10.64
CA PHE A 75 28.87 5.33 10.04
C PHE A 75 29.55 6.71 10.01
N THR A 76 28.76 7.78 9.93
CA THR A 76 29.29 9.16 9.88
C THR A 76 29.26 9.86 11.24
N PHE A 77 28.87 9.15 12.31
CA PHE A 77 28.72 9.68 13.68
C PHE A 77 27.78 10.89 13.79
N LYS A 78 26.87 11.05 12.81
CA LYS A 78 25.85 12.11 12.83
C LYS A 78 24.66 11.70 13.69
N ARG A 79 24.15 12.63 14.51
CA ARG A 79 22.99 12.38 15.38
C ARG A 79 21.74 13.01 14.74
N ARG A 80 20.91 12.19 14.10
CA ARG A 80 19.61 12.56 13.53
C ARG A 80 18.54 11.67 14.12
N LYS A 81 17.32 12.20 14.18
CA LYS A 81 16.10 11.47 14.49
C LYS A 81 15.51 10.95 13.18
N ILE A 82 15.17 9.68 13.11
CA ILE A 82 14.67 9.06 11.88
C ILE A 82 13.26 8.52 12.11
N VAL A 83 12.32 8.98 11.32
CA VAL A 83 10.97 8.45 11.21
C VAL A 83 10.86 7.61 9.94
N CYS A 84 10.45 6.37 10.09
CA CYS A 84 10.20 5.43 9.00
C CYS A 84 8.69 5.29 8.79
N VAL A 85 8.19 5.83 7.70
CA VAL A 85 6.78 5.68 7.35
C VAL A 85 6.56 4.29 6.77
N ASN A 86 5.62 3.56 7.35
CA ASN A 86 5.11 2.26 6.91
C ASN A 86 6.18 1.22 6.55
N LEU A 87 6.71 0.59 7.61
CA LEU A 87 7.69 -0.48 7.49
C LEU A 87 7.13 -1.69 6.73
N LEU A 88 7.77 -2.05 5.63
CA LEU A 88 7.41 -3.16 4.76
C LEU A 88 8.53 -4.22 4.74
N LEU A 89 8.36 -5.33 5.40
CA LEU A 89 9.33 -6.41 5.42
C LEU A 89 8.71 -7.70 4.86
N LYS A 90 9.06 -8.06 3.64
CA LYS A 90 8.56 -9.28 2.97
C LYS A 90 8.97 -10.55 3.72
N ASP A 91 8.06 -11.52 3.82
CA ASP A 91 8.25 -12.78 4.54
C ASP A 91 9.05 -13.85 3.78
N LYS A 92 9.60 -13.51 2.59
CA LYS A 92 10.40 -14.46 1.82
C LYS A 92 11.67 -14.87 2.56
N ASP A 93 11.87 -16.16 2.77
CA ASP A 93 13.06 -16.71 3.41
C ASP A 93 14.25 -16.72 2.42
N SER A 94 14.99 -15.61 2.42
CA SER A 94 16.20 -15.44 1.65
C SER A 94 17.31 -14.81 2.50
N VAL A 95 18.55 -15.07 2.17
CA VAL A 95 19.72 -14.45 2.86
C VAL A 95 19.61 -12.93 2.82
N LYS A 96 19.19 -12.36 1.68
CA LYS A 96 18.96 -10.92 1.56
C LYS A 96 17.94 -10.41 2.59
N ASN A 97 16.80 -11.08 2.72
CA ASN A 97 15.75 -10.67 3.66
C ASN A 97 16.19 -10.84 5.12
N LYS A 98 17.00 -11.86 5.44
CA LYS A 98 17.59 -12.01 6.77
C LYS A 98 18.54 -10.86 7.12
N ILE A 99 19.37 -10.42 6.17
CA ILE A 99 20.24 -9.25 6.36
C ILE A 99 19.40 -7.98 6.56
N VAL A 100 18.41 -7.76 5.72
CA VAL A 100 17.51 -6.60 5.83
C VAL A 100 16.78 -6.62 7.18
N ALA A 101 16.23 -7.74 7.60
CA ALA A 101 15.58 -7.90 8.91
C ALA A 101 16.53 -7.58 10.06
N TRP A 102 17.79 -8.03 9.99
CA TRP A 102 18.81 -7.71 10.99
C TRP A 102 19.12 -6.20 11.04
N LEU A 103 19.21 -5.54 9.88
CA LEU A 103 19.41 -4.09 9.79
C LEU A 103 18.26 -3.33 10.46
N TYR A 104 17.01 -3.70 10.19
CA TYR A 104 15.83 -3.13 10.84
C TYR A 104 15.81 -3.41 12.33
N LYS A 105 16.06 -4.65 12.75
CA LYS A 105 16.12 -5.00 14.18
C LYS A 105 17.08 -4.10 14.94
N LYS A 106 18.25 -3.79 14.36
CA LYS A 106 19.23 -2.89 14.98
C LYS A 106 18.76 -1.44 15.01
N ALA A 107 18.15 -0.95 13.92
CA ALA A 107 17.63 0.42 13.86
C ALA A 107 16.48 0.61 14.87
N LEU A 108 15.53 -0.31 14.93
CA LEU A 108 14.37 -0.26 15.81
C LEU A 108 14.73 -0.30 17.31
N LYS A 109 15.89 -0.85 17.69
CA LYS A 109 16.40 -0.77 19.06
C LYS A 109 16.93 0.62 19.44
N SER A 110 17.15 1.50 18.48
CA SER A 110 17.64 2.85 18.73
C SER A 110 16.51 3.76 19.24
N LYS A 111 16.83 4.63 20.20
CA LYS A 111 15.93 5.69 20.63
C LYS A 111 15.77 6.82 19.60
N HIS A 112 16.60 6.86 18.57
CA HIS A 112 16.57 7.84 17.50
C HIS A 112 15.92 7.31 16.20
N PHE A 113 15.21 6.20 16.29
CA PHE A 113 14.52 5.60 15.15
C PHE A 113 13.11 5.16 15.58
N VAL A 114 12.09 5.62 14.91
CA VAL A 114 10.70 5.17 15.08
C VAL A 114 10.16 4.70 13.74
N ALA A 115 9.28 3.72 13.74
CA ALA A 115 8.66 3.21 12.54
C ALA A 115 7.16 3.00 12.74
N SER A 116 6.39 3.19 11.68
CA SER A 116 4.97 2.85 11.62
C SER A 116 4.71 1.59 10.80
N VAL A 117 3.51 1.10 10.93
CA VAL A 117 2.90 -0.01 10.18
C VAL A 117 1.46 0.35 9.85
N THR A 118 0.93 -0.21 8.77
CA THR A 118 -0.43 0.08 8.29
C THR A 118 -1.52 -0.79 8.94
N SER A 119 -1.14 -1.74 9.81
CA SER A 119 -2.05 -2.67 10.47
C SER A 119 -1.47 -3.12 11.81
N VAL A 120 -2.33 -3.19 12.83
CA VAL A 120 -1.96 -3.66 14.19
C VAL A 120 -1.46 -5.10 14.16
N GLU A 121 -2.14 -5.97 13.43
CA GLU A 121 -1.79 -7.38 13.35
C GLU A 121 -0.46 -7.60 12.64
N TYR A 122 -0.24 -6.91 11.51
CA TYR A 122 1.04 -6.93 10.79
C TYR A 122 2.19 -6.38 11.66
N GLY A 123 1.94 -5.31 12.41
CA GLY A 123 2.91 -4.77 13.37
C GLY A 123 3.30 -5.80 14.44
N SER A 124 2.32 -6.51 15.00
CA SER A 124 2.55 -7.57 15.99
C SER A 124 3.35 -8.74 15.39
N HIS A 125 3.04 -9.13 14.16
CA HIS A 125 3.81 -10.14 13.40
C HIS A 125 5.27 -9.70 13.21
N LEU A 126 5.51 -8.45 12.77
CA LEU A 126 6.85 -7.92 12.60
C LEU A 126 7.64 -7.85 13.92
N LYS A 127 7.00 -7.44 15.02
CA LYS A 127 7.64 -7.43 16.35
C LYS A 127 8.13 -8.83 16.73
N LYS A 128 7.27 -9.84 16.58
CA LYS A 128 7.60 -11.25 16.85
C LYS A 128 8.73 -11.73 15.95
N ARG A 129 8.64 -11.50 14.65
CA ARG A 129 9.64 -11.90 13.64
C ARG A 129 11.00 -11.27 13.89
N LEU A 130 11.04 -9.97 14.21
CA LEU A 130 12.27 -9.24 14.48
C LEU A 130 12.81 -9.47 15.91
N GLY A 131 12.00 -10.03 16.81
CA GLY A 131 12.35 -10.21 18.22
C GLY A 131 12.66 -8.86 18.88
N ILE A 132 11.72 -7.92 18.79
CA ILE A 132 11.80 -6.57 19.37
C ILE A 132 10.60 -6.34 20.31
N ASN A 133 10.85 -5.56 21.38
CA ASN A 133 9.80 -5.16 22.33
C ASN A 133 9.30 -3.73 22.09
N LYS A 134 10.00 -2.97 21.24
CA LYS A 134 9.59 -1.60 20.89
C LYS A 134 8.29 -1.63 20.10
N GLU A 135 7.33 -0.78 20.48
CA GLU A 135 6.09 -0.63 19.76
C GLU A 135 6.33 -0.02 18.37
N LEU A 136 5.58 -0.51 17.39
CA LEU A 136 5.48 0.08 16.07
C LEU A 136 4.21 0.95 16.06
N PHE A 137 4.32 2.14 15.55
CA PHE A 137 3.21 3.09 15.51
C PHE A 137 2.19 2.65 14.45
N LEU A 138 0.90 2.59 14.78
CA LEU A 138 -0.13 2.38 13.77
C LEU A 138 -0.31 3.68 12.99
N LEU A 139 -0.05 3.64 11.69
CA LEU A 139 -0.28 4.73 10.75
C LEU A 139 -0.94 4.13 9.52
N HIS A 140 -2.24 4.31 9.39
CA HIS A 140 -2.95 3.86 8.19
C HIS A 140 -2.36 4.51 6.95
N ASP A 141 -2.49 3.85 5.80
CA ASP A 141 -2.12 4.46 4.53
C ASP A 141 -3.10 5.59 4.18
N VAL A 142 -2.67 6.57 3.40
CA VAL A 142 -3.44 7.78 3.18
C VAL A 142 -4.48 7.60 2.08
N PHE A 143 -5.72 8.00 2.38
CA PHE A 143 -6.82 8.07 1.44
C PHE A 143 -6.89 9.48 0.83
N HIS A 144 -6.85 9.57 -0.49
CA HIS A 144 -6.98 10.81 -1.23
C HIS A 144 -8.36 10.97 -1.85
N GLU A 145 -9.00 12.12 -1.70
CA GLU A 145 -10.33 12.37 -2.27
C GLU A 145 -10.32 12.38 -3.80
N ASP A 146 -9.20 12.68 -4.44
CA ASP A 146 -9.02 12.66 -5.91
C ASP A 146 -9.05 11.25 -6.51
N TYR A 147 -9.15 10.20 -5.70
CA TYR A 147 -9.42 8.83 -6.17
C TYR A 147 -10.82 8.65 -6.75
N GLN A 148 -11.75 9.55 -6.46
CA GLN A 148 -13.09 9.52 -7.05
C GLN A 148 -13.05 10.05 -8.48
N ILE A 149 -13.64 9.30 -9.44
CA ILE A 149 -13.83 9.79 -10.80
C ILE A 149 -15.19 10.47 -10.95
N ASN A 150 -15.22 11.60 -11.67
CA ASN A 150 -16.44 12.36 -11.94
C ASN A 150 -17.19 11.86 -13.19
N ALA A 151 -17.16 10.54 -13.47
CA ALA A 151 -17.82 9.95 -14.60
C ALA A 151 -18.96 9.03 -14.14
N SER A 152 -20.16 9.28 -14.61
CA SER A 152 -21.24 8.30 -14.53
C SER A 152 -20.97 7.22 -15.57
N LEU A 153 -20.58 6.04 -15.12
CA LEU A 153 -20.33 4.88 -15.97
C LEU A 153 -21.42 3.85 -15.72
N ASP A 154 -21.96 3.28 -16.81
CA ASP A 154 -22.84 2.15 -16.71
C ASP A 154 -22.07 0.93 -16.19
N VAL A 155 -22.60 0.32 -15.16
CA VAL A 155 -22.01 -0.90 -14.57
C VAL A 155 -22.46 -2.11 -15.38
N CYS A 156 -21.50 -2.83 -15.93
CA CYS A 156 -21.77 -4.08 -16.63
C CYS A 156 -22.11 -5.19 -15.62
N PRO A 157 -23.27 -5.86 -15.72
CA PRO A 157 -23.62 -6.95 -14.82
C PRO A 157 -22.70 -8.16 -15.03
N ASN A 158 -22.55 -8.98 -13.99
CA ASN A 158 -21.71 -10.19 -14.00
C ASN A 158 -20.24 -9.94 -14.37
N THR A 159 -19.69 -8.80 -13.94
CA THR A 159 -18.31 -8.42 -14.20
C THR A 159 -17.51 -8.23 -12.91
N VAL A 160 -16.26 -8.67 -12.95
CA VAL A 160 -15.32 -8.56 -11.85
C VAL A 160 -14.04 -7.89 -12.34
N PHE A 161 -13.62 -6.82 -11.67
CA PHE A 161 -12.35 -6.17 -11.95
C PHE A 161 -11.24 -6.74 -11.08
N CYS A 162 -10.07 -7.00 -11.65
CA CYS A 162 -8.85 -7.32 -10.94
C CYS A 162 -7.68 -6.50 -11.48
N GLY A 163 -7.10 -5.62 -10.66
CA GLY A 163 -6.04 -4.73 -11.13
C GLY A 163 -4.93 -4.50 -10.11
N GLY A 164 -3.76 -4.05 -10.62
CA GLY A 164 -2.64 -3.64 -9.80
C GLY A 164 -1.32 -4.30 -10.18
N ARG A 165 -0.26 -3.99 -9.42
CA ARG A 165 1.11 -4.41 -9.75
C ARG A 165 1.73 -5.34 -8.71
N ASN A 166 1.70 -4.93 -7.44
CA ASN A 166 2.43 -5.58 -6.37
C ASN A 166 1.54 -6.51 -5.55
N GLY A 167 2.04 -7.70 -5.24
CA GLY A 167 1.39 -8.64 -4.34
C GLY A 167 0.05 -9.20 -4.86
N ARG A 168 -0.19 -9.18 -6.18
CA ARG A 168 -1.36 -9.81 -6.78
C ARG A 168 -1.09 -11.27 -7.09
N ASP A 169 -1.99 -12.15 -6.66
CA ASP A 169 -1.97 -13.56 -7.02
C ASP A 169 -2.72 -13.77 -8.34
N TRP A 170 -2.04 -13.48 -9.45
CA TRP A 170 -2.62 -13.59 -10.78
C TRP A 170 -2.96 -15.04 -11.16
N LYS A 171 -2.10 -15.99 -10.77
CA LYS A 171 -2.36 -17.41 -11.01
C LYS A 171 -3.65 -17.85 -10.34
N PHE A 172 -3.82 -17.50 -9.08
CA PHE A 172 -5.03 -17.81 -8.33
C PHE A 172 -6.27 -17.18 -8.99
N MET A 173 -6.18 -15.90 -9.42
CA MET A 173 -7.32 -15.25 -10.09
C MET A 173 -7.71 -15.95 -11.40
N ILE A 174 -6.73 -16.44 -12.17
CA ILE A 174 -6.99 -17.21 -13.38
C ILE A 174 -7.72 -18.52 -13.05
N GLU A 175 -7.32 -19.22 -12.00
CA GLU A 175 -8.01 -20.45 -11.57
C GLU A 175 -9.47 -20.15 -11.13
N VAL A 176 -9.72 -19.07 -10.42
CA VAL A 176 -11.08 -18.64 -10.08
C VAL A 176 -11.89 -18.34 -11.35
N ALA A 177 -11.31 -17.63 -12.33
CA ALA A 177 -11.99 -17.32 -13.58
C ALA A 177 -12.36 -18.58 -14.39
N LYS A 178 -11.51 -19.62 -14.38
CA LYS A 178 -11.76 -20.89 -15.08
C LYS A 178 -13.02 -21.60 -14.57
N VAL A 179 -13.29 -21.55 -13.27
CA VAL A 179 -14.47 -22.20 -12.67
C VAL A 179 -15.75 -21.34 -12.76
N MET A 180 -15.63 -20.09 -13.26
CA MET A 180 -16.73 -19.13 -13.39
C MET A 180 -16.94 -18.66 -14.83
N PRO A 181 -17.19 -19.53 -15.82
CA PRO A 181 -17.22 -19.15 -17.23
C PRO A 181 -18.33 -18.17 -17.60
N HIS A 182 -19.34 -18.00 -16.77
CA HIS A 182 -20.45 -17.06 -16.94
C HIS A 182 -20.19 -15.67 -16.37
N VAL A 183 -19.07 -15.45 -15.68
CA VAL A 183 -18.62 -14.16 -15.14
C VAL A 183 -17.48 -13.63 -16.00
N GLN A 184 -17.53 -12.37 -16.38
CA GLN A 184 -16.45 -11.72 -17.12
C GLN A 184 -15.47 -11.05 -16.16
N PHE A 185 -14.19 -11.37 -16.30
CA PHE A 185 -13.11 -10.80 -15.52
C PHE A 185 -12.32 -9.78 -16.33
N HIS A 186 -12.28 -8.54 -15.87
CA HIS A 186 -11.51 -7.45 -16.44
C HIS A 186 -10.21 -7.31 -15.64
N SER A 187 -9.11 -7.71 -16.24
CA SER A 187 -7.81 -7.77 -15.57
C SER A 187 -6.84 -6.73 -16.12
N VAL A 188 -6.32 -5.87 -15.24
CA VAL A 188 -5.28 -4.90 -15.60
C VAL A 188 -4.00 -5.24 -14.86
N MET A 189 -3.06 -5.85 -15.57
CA MET A 189 -1.85 -6.43 -15.01
C MET A 189 -0.57 -5.82 -15.59
N PRO A 190 0.60 -6.00 -14.94
CA PRO A 190 1.88 -5.64 -15.53
C PRO A 190 2.13 -6.40 -16.84
N LYS A 191 2.81 -5.76 -17.81
CA LYS A 191 3.10 -6.42 -19.09
C LYS A 191 3.86 -7.74 -18.91
N VAL A 192 4.83 -7.80 -18.00
CA VAL A 192 5.59 -9.02 -17.70
C VAL A 192 4.67 -10.15 -17.24
N THR A 193 3.68 -9.85 -16.43
CA THR A 193 2.68 -10.82 -15.98
C THR A 193 1.74 -11.23 -17.12
N TYR A 194 1.32 -10.28 -17.95
CA TYR A 194 0.53 -10.59 -19.13
C TYR A 194 1.28 -11.54 -20.08
N ASP A 195 2.56 -11.26 -20.37
CA ASP A 195 3.39 -12.10 -21.23
C ASP A 195 3.58 -13.52 -20.66
N GLU A 196 3.60 -13.65 -19.32
CA GLU A 196 3.69 -14.94 -18.62
C GLU A 196 2.40 -15.77 -18.76
N TYR A 197 1.23 -15.13 -18.56
CA TYR A 197 -0.04 -15.86 -18.44
C TYR A 197 -0.95 -15.77 -19.68
N GLN A 198 -0.64 -15.00 -20.72
CA GLN A 198 -1.54 -14.76 -21.86
C GLN A 198 -2.09 -16.03 -22.53
N HIS A 199 -1.34 -17.12 -22.51
CA HIS A 199 -1.75 -18.41 -23.10
C HIS A 199 -2.57 -19.29 -22.14
N GLU A 200 -2.68 -18.92 -20.89
CA GLU A 200 -3.44 -19.62 -19.84
C GLU A 200 -4.77 -18.94 -19.53
N LEU A 201 -4.99 -17.74 -20.06
CA LEU A 201 -6.19 -16.95 -19.80
C LEU A 201 -7.43 -17.64 -20.39
N PRO A 202 -8.46 -17.92 -19.60
CA PRO A 202 -9.73 -18.44 -20.12
C PRO A 202 -10.47 -17.35 -20.92
N SER A 203 -11.41 -17.76 -21.77
CA SER A 203 -12.13 -16.87 -22.69
C SER A 203 -12.96 -15.77 -22.03
N ASN A 204 -13.29 -15.93 -20.76
CA ASN A 204 -14.01 -14.95 -19.96
C ASN A 204 -13.08 -13.94 -19.24
N VAL A 205 -11.78 -13.93 -19.53
CA VAL A 205 -10.83 -12.93 -19.02
C VAL A 205 -10.43 -11.96 -20.12
N VAL A 206 -10.78 -10.69 -19.94
CA VAL A 206 -10.30 -9.56 -20.74
C VAL A 206 -9.09 -8.96 -20.04
N ALA A 207 -7.88 -9.28 -20.52
CA ALA A 207 -6.65 -8.79 -19.91
C ALA A 207 -6.08 -7.58 -20.66
N ARG A 208 -5.68 -6.55 -19.91
CA ARG A 208 -5.02 -5.34 -20.42
C ARG A 208 -3.74 -5.05 -19.65
N TYR A 209 -2.82 -4.32 -20.29
CA TYR A 209 -1.58 -3.86 -19.67
C TYR A 209 -1.16 -2.50 -20.22
N ASN A 210 -0.35 -1.76 -19.46
CA ASN A 210 0.17 -0.44 -19.85
C ASN A 210 -0.92 0.58 -20.26
N ILE A 211 -2.12 0.47 -19.69
CA ILE A 211 -3.17 1.46 -19.88
C ILE A 211 -2.93 2.69 -19.01
N SER A 212 -3.56 3.81 -19.34
CA SER A 212 -3.52 5.03 -18.53
C SER A 212 -4.21 4.81 -17.17
N MET A 213 -3.92 5.68 -16.18
CA MET A 213 -4.63 5.63 -14.89
C MET A 213 -6.12 5.92 -15.09
N GLU A 214 -6.45 6.82 -16.00
CA GLU A 214 -7.85 7.14 -16.33
C GLU A 214 -8.59 5.90 -16.88
N ASP A 215 -7.98 5.17 -17.82
CA ASP A 215 -8.57 3.94 -18.37
C ASP A 215 -8.63 2.83 -17.31
N PHE A 216 -7.63 2.74 -16.43
CA PHE A 216 -7.65 1.81 -15.28
C PHE A 216 -8.86 2.08 -14.38
N MET A 217 -9.11 3.34 -14.05
CA MET A 217 -10.24 3.74 -13.22
C MET A 217 -11.57 3.51 -13.92
N LYS A 218 -11.69 3.83 -15.22
CA LYS A 218 -12.89 3.54 -16.01
C LYS A 218 -13.18 2.05 -16.05
N GLU A 219 -12.19 1.22 -16.32
CA GLU A 219 -12.32 -0.24 -16.35
C GLU A 219 -12.79 -0.78 -15.00
N MET A 220 -12.19 -0.31 -13.89
CA MET A 220 -12.60 -0.68 -12.54
C MET A 220 -14.05 -0.26 -12.25
N CYS A 221 -14.41 0.97 -12.60
CA CYS A 221 -15.74 1.52 -12.30
C CYS A 221 -16.85 0.94 -13.15
N SER A 222 -16.54 0.44 -14.35
CA SER A 222 -17.50 -0.27 -15.20
C SER A 222 -17.83 -1.70 -14.72
N CYS A 223 -17.01 -2.28 -13.84
CA CYS A 223 -17.27 -3.60 -13.27
C CYS A 223 -18.15 -3.54 -12.03
N GLU A 224 -18.86 -4.63 -11.75
CA GLU A 224 -19.79 -4.75 -10.61
C GLU A 224 -19.02 -4.91 -9.29
N ILE A 225 -17.96 -5.73 -9.29
CA ILE A 225 -17.16 -6.07 -8.10
C ILE A 225 -15.67 -5.83 -8.39
N VAL A 226 -14.92 -5.47 -7.36
CA VAL A 226 -13.45 -5.42 -7.39
C VAL A 226 -12.89 -6.59 -6.58
N ALA A 227 -12.10 -7.44 -7.24
CA ALA A 227 -11.43 -8.59 -6.65
C ALA A 227 -9.92 -8.33 -6.54
N LEU A 228 -9.36 -8.45 -5.34
CA LEU A 228 -7.96 -8.19 -5.04
C LEU A 228 -7.29 -9.42 -4.40
N PRO A 229 -7.02 -10.49 -5.16
CA PRO A 229 -6.28 -11.63 -4.62
C PRO A 229 -4.83 -11.26 -4.33
N LEU A 230 -4.34 -11.60 -3.15
CA LEU A 230 -3.00 -11.26 -2.69
C LEU A 230 -2.16 -12.50 -2.41
N ASP A 231 -0.86 -12.45 -2.74
CA ASP A 231 0.14 -13.50 -2.49
C ASP A 231 1.06 -13.18 -1.29
N THR A 232 0.72 -12.18 -0.48
CA THR A 232 1.60 -11.66 0.57
C THR A 232 0.82 -11.19 1.80
N GLU A 233 1.36 -11.43 2.99
CA GLU A 233 0.88 -10.85 4.25
C GLU A 233 1.35 -9.41 4.46
N ALA A 234 2.42 -9.00 3.79
CA ALA A 234 2.87 -7.60 3.82
C ALA A 234 1.85 -6.69 3.14
N PRO A 235 1.73 -5.44 3.59
CA PRO A 235 0.80 -4.48 3.00
C PRO A 235 0.91 -4.41 1.48
N ALA A 236 -0.19 -4.74 0.81
CA ALA A 236 -0.30 -4.73 -0.65
C ALA A 236 -1.74 -4.38 -1.05
N GLY A 237 -1.88 -3.75 -2.21
CA GLY A 237 -3.20 -3.50 -2.79
C GLY A 237 -3.98 -2.32 -2.25
N LEU A 238 -3.50 -1.61 -1.23
CA LEU A 238 -4.22 -0.55 -0.56
C LEU A 238 -4.63 0.59 -1.50
N ILE A 239 -3.77 1.00 -2.42
CA ILE A 239 -4.12 2.07 -3.39
C ILE A 239 -5.35 1.66 -4.23
N VAL A 240 -5.38 0.44 -4.76
CA VAL A 240 -6.54 -0.03 -5.57
C VAL A 240 -7.78 -0.23 -4.69
N LEU A 241 -7.60 -0.69 -3.46
CA LEU A 241 -8.67 -0.78 -2.47
C LEU A 241 -9.29 0.60 -2.20
N PHE A 242 -8.46 1.63 -2.00
CA PHE A 242 -8.92 2.99 -1.75
C PHE A 242 -9.59 3.61 -2.97
N GLN A 243 -9.04 3.39 -4.16
CA GLN A 243 -9.65 3.80 -5.42
C GLN A 243 -11.03 3.14 -5.63
N ALA A 244 -11.15 1.86 -5.33
CA ALA A 244 -12.42 1.15 -5.40
C ALA A 244 -13.44 1.70 -4.40
N ALA A 245 -13.02 1.93 -3.15
CA ALA A 245 -13.87 2.51 -2.11
C ALA A 245 -14.35 3.91 -2.45
N ALA A 246 -13.45 4.78 -2.97
CA ALA A 246 -13.80 6.14 -3.41
C ALA A 246 -14.91 6.15 -4.47
N ASN A 247 -15.00 5.09 -5.27
CA ASN A 247 -15.98 4.92 -6.35
C ASN A 247 -17.10 3.94 -5.98
N MET A 248 -17.32 3.72 -4.68
CA MET A 248 -18.42 2.90 -4.14
C MET A 248 -18.44 1.47 -4.69
N LYS A 249 -17.27 0.91 -5.03
CA LYS A 249 -17.17 -0.47 -5.51
C LYS A 249 -17.05 -1.45 -4.35
N TYR A 250 -17.79 -2.55 -4.44
CA TYR A 250 -17.69 -3.63 -3.47
C TYR A 250 -16.38 -4.39 -3.67
N ILE A 251 -15.71 -4.71 -2.56
CA ILE A 251 -14.37 -5.29 -2.59
C ILE A 251 -14.39 -6.70 -1.97
N ILE A 252 -13.81 -7.63 -2.72
CA ILE A 252 -13.45 -8.98 -2.26
C ILE A 252 -11.93 -9.08 -2.32
N THR A 253 -11.28 -9.50 -1.24
CA THR A 253 -9.82 -9.64 -1.20
C THR A 253 -9.38 -10.82 -0.37
N THR A 254 -8.11 -11.20 -0.51
CA THR A 254 -7.49 -12.21 0.35
C THR A 254 -7.49 -11.74 1.81
N ASP A 255 -7.82 -12.66 2.70
CA ASP A 255 -7.76 -12.46 4.14
C ASP A 255 -6.29 -12.44 4.60
N THR A 256 -5.75 -11.24 4.78
CA THR A 256 -4.40 -10.98 5.27
C THR A 256 -4.42 -10.09 6.50
N MET A 257 -3.33 -10.07 7.27
CA MET A 257 -3.18 -9.18 8.44
C MET A 257 -3.46 -7.72 8.11
N THR A 258 -3.12 -7.29 6.89
CA THR A 258 -3.35 -5.90 6.47
C THR A 258 -4.78 -5.67 5.99
N THR A 259 -5.34 -6.57 5.19
CA THR A 259 -6.69 -6.38 4.64
C THR A 259 -7.77 -6.45 5.73
N ARG A 260 -7.55 -7.19 6.81
CA ARG A 260 -8.43 -7.19 7.99
C ARG A 260 -8.55 -5.81 8.63
N GLU A 261 -7.48 -5.04 8.69
CA GLU A 261 -7.49 -3.68 9.26
C GLU A 261 -8.51 -2.78 8.55
N TYR A 262 -8.59 -2.89 7.22
CA TYR A 262 -9.44 -2.02 6.40
C TYR A 262 -10.84 -2.60 6.14
N LEU A 263 -10.99 -3.91 6.01
CA LEU A 263 -12.23 -4.53 5.51
C LEU A 263 -13.03 -5.30 6.56
N SER A 264 -12.58 -5.37 7.83
CA SER A 264 -13.38 -5.93 8.91
C SER A 264 -14.71 -5.19 9.11
N ASP A 265 -15.60 -5.71 9.95
CA ASP A 265 -16.88 -5.11 10.34
C ASP A 265 -17.85 -4.90 9.16
N GLY A 266 -17.77 -5.76 8.16
CA GLY A 266 -18.68 -5.75 7.01
C GLY A 266 -18.41 -4.61 6.02
N ARG A 267 -17.16 -4.15 5.92
CA ARG A 267 -16.68 -3.15 4.95
C ARG A 267 -16.29 -3.77 3.61
N GLY A 268 -16.33 -5.09 3.49
CA GLY A 268 -16.01 -5.88 2.30
C GLY A 268 -16.00 -7.36 2.63
N CYS A 269 -15.50 -8.21 1.72
CA CYS A 269 -15.28 -9.63 1.98
C CYS A 269 -13.81 -10.00 2.02
N LEU A 270 -13.47 -10.83 2.99
CA LEU A 270 -12.15 -11.39 3.23
C LEU A 270 -12.22 -12.90 3.07
N PHE A 271 -11.45 -13.48 2.15
CA PHE A 271 -11.42 -14.91 1.90
C PHE A 271 -10.00 -15.46 1.90
N PRO A 272 -9.77 -16.70 2.36
CA PRO A 272 -8.52 -17.40 2.06
C PRO A 272 -8.40 -17.59 0.55
N ASN A 273 -7.19 -17.78 0.02
CA ASN A 273 -6.99 -18.12 -1.40
C ASN A 273 -7.41 -19.57 -1.66
N ASP A 274 -8.71 -19.78 -1.73
CA ASP A 274 -9.39 -21.02 -2.07
C ASP A 274 -10.38 -20.73 -3.21
N VAL A 275 -10.25 -21.47 -4.32
CA VAL A 275 -10.98 -21.21 -5.57
C VAL A 275 -12.49 -21.33 -5.36
N ASP A 276 -12.95 -22.36 -4.65
CA ASP A 276 -14.37 -22.61 -4.45
C ASP A 276 -15.00 -21.55 -3.52
N VAL A 277 -14.26 -21.13 -2.49
CA VAL A 277 -14.69 -20.08 -1.56
C VAL A 277 -14.83 -18.74 -2.32
N TRP A 278 -13.86 -18.40 -3.17
CA TRP A 278 -13.94 -17.16 -3.95
C TRP A 278 -15.04 -17.21 -5.00
N ALA A 279 -15.18 -18.32 -5.74
CA ALA A 279 -16.24 -18.48 -6.74
C ALA A 279 -17.62 -18.33 -6.11
N LYS A 280 -17.87 -19.01 -4.99
CA LYS A 280 -19.11 -18.88 -4.21
C LYS A 280 -19.33 -17.44 -3.74
N GLY A 281 -18.31 -16.83 -3.12
CA GLY A 281 -18.40 -15.48 -2.58
C GLY A 281 -18.65 -14.43 -3.67
N ILE A 282 -18.02 -14.54 -4.84
CA ILE A 282 -18.27 -13.68 -5.98
C ILE A 282 -19.73 -13.85 -6.46
N CYS A 283 -20.22 -15.10 -6.66
CA CYS A 283 -21.60 -15.36 -7.07
C CYS A 283 -22.62 -14.77 -6.08
N GLU A 284 -22.38 -14.86 -4.78
CA GLU A 284 -23.26 -14.30 -3.74
C GLU A 284 -23.32 -12.76 -3.78
N LYS A 285 -22.27 -12.11 -4.30
CA LYS A 285 -22.17 -10.64 -4.32
C LYS A 285 -22.58 -10.04 -5.68
N LEU A 286 -22.47 -10.78 -6.76
CA LEU A 286 -23.02 -10.34 -8.05
C LEU A 286 -24.54 -10.17 -7.94
N GLY A 287 -25.07 -9.02 -8.40
CA GLY A 287 -26.48 -8.65 -8.28
C GLY A 287 -26.93 -8.18 -6.87
N SER A 288 -26.07 -8.25 -5.86
CA SER A 288 -26.41 -7.88 -4.46
C SER A 288 -26.26 -6.37 -4.20
N THR A 289 -26.89 -5.53 -5.05
CA THR A 289 -26.65 -4.08 -5.11
C THR A 289 -26.76 -3.38 -3.76
N THR A 290 -27.84 -3.61 -3.00
CA THR A 290 -28.07 -2.91 -1.72
C THR A 290 -27.05 -3.26 -0.66
N SER A 291 -26.75 -4.55 -0.45
CA SER A 291 -25.79 -4.98 0.57
C SER A 291 -24.37 -4.56 0.22
N ASN A 292 -24.02 -4.60 -1.06
CA ASN A 292 -22.72 -4.16 -1.55
C ASN A 292 -22.54 -2.65 -1.38
N PHE A 293 -23.57 -1.86 -1.69
CA PHE A 293 -23.55 -0.41 -1.47
C PHE A 293 -23.33 -0.06 0.00
N MET A 294 -24.08 -0.68 0.92
CA MET A 294 -23.93 -0.44 2.36
C MET A 294 -22.52 -0.78 2.87
N ALA A 295 -21.91 -1.85 2.37
CA ALA A 295 -20.55 -2.22 2.75
C ALA A 295 -19.51 -1.23 2.19
N SER A 296 -19.68 -0.79 0.93
CA SER A 296 -18.82 0.21 0.29
C SER A 296 -18.92 1.56 0.99
N GLU A 297 -20.14 1.97 1.42
CA GLU A 297 -20.35 3.20 2.19
C GLU A 297 -19.65 3.13 3.55
N LYS A 298 -19.76 2.02 4.27
CA LYS A 298 -19.04 1.81 5.53
C LYS A 298 -17.52 1.91 5.33
N LEU A 299 -17.00 1.32 4.27
CA LEU A 299 -15.57 1.40 3.96
C LEU A 299 -15.15 2.83 3.64
N LEU A 300 -15.89 3.52 2.77
CA LEU A 300 -15.58 4.91 2.42
C LEU A 300 -15.59 5.82 3.66
N ASN A 301 -16.57 5.66 4.55
CA ASN A 301 -16.64 6.42 5.80
C ASN A 301 -15.44 6.13 6.70
N PHE A 302 -15.03 4.86 6.85
CA PHE A 302 -13.83 4.48 7.58
C PHE A 302 -12.58 5.15 6.99
N LEU A 303 -12.42 5.11 5.66
CA LEU A 303 -11.25 5.71 5.01
C LEU A 303 -11.21 7.23 5.18
N LYS A 304 -12.34 7.91 5.07
CA LYS A 304 -12.43 9.36 5.28
C LYS A 304 -12.15 9.78 6.73
N THR A 305 -12.49 8.95 7.72
CA THR A 305 -12.28 9.28 9.12
C THR A 305 -10.91 8.85 9.65
N GLU A 306 -10.46 7.64 9.30
CA GLU A 306 -9.27 7.04 9.90
C GLU A 306 -8.02 7.08 8.99
N CYS A 307 -8.22 7.34 7.69
CA CYS A 307 -7.16 7.34 6.69
C CYS A 307 -7.02 8.68 5.96
N SER A 308 -7.63 9.77 6.47
CA SER A 308 -7.55 11.09 5.84
C SER A 308 -6.12 11.65 5.85
N GLU A 309 -5.86 12.64 5.01
CA GLU A 309 -4.56 13.33 4.95
C GLU A 309 -4.22 13.97 6.31
N GLU A 310 -5.22 14.56 6.99
CA GLU A 310 -5.04 15.15 8.33
C GLU A 310 -4.65 14.08 9.35
N LYS A 311 -5.36 12.95 9.39
CA LYS A 311 -5.06 11.84 10.30
C LYS A 311 -3.66 11.27 10.06
N PHE A 312 -3.28 11.16 8.80
CA PHE A 312 -1.95 10.71 8.44
C PHE A 312 -0.87 11.68 8.97
N VAL A 313 -1.06 12.99 8.79
CA VAL A 313 -0.10 14.00 9.25
C VAL A 313 -0.06 14.07 10.78
N GLU A 314 -1.21 14.03 11.48
CA GLU A 314 -1.26 13.90 12.94
C GLU A 314 -0.45 12.68 13.43
N GLY A 315 -0.54 11.56 12.73
CA GLY A 315 0.23 10.36 13.03
C GLY A 315 1.74 10.56 12.82
N VAL A 316 2.14 11.20 11.73
CA VAL A 316 3.56 11.55 11.47
C VAL A 316 4.10 12.49 12.54
N GLU A 317 3.34 13.52 12.95
CA GLU A 317 3.73 14.43 14.04
C GLU A 317 3.86 13.70 15.38
N SER A 318 2.94 12.78 15.67
CA SER A 318 3.01 11.93 16.86
C SER A 318 4.31 11.11 16.87
N MET A 319 4.70 10.54 15.71
CA MET A 319 5.97 9.80 15.59
C MET A 319 7.20 10.71 15.75
N ILE A 320 7.15 11.94 15.26
CA ILE A 320 8.23 12.94 15.46
C ILE A 320 8.40 13.24 16.94
N ASN A 321 7.29 13.40 17.66
CA ASN A 321 7.26 13.72 19.09
C ASN A 321 7.73 12.52 19.98
N MET A 322 7.67 11.29 19.48
CA MET A 322 8.22 10.10 20.17
C MET A 322 9.75 10.04 20.19
N LEU A 323 10.44 10.86 19.43
CA LEU A 323 11.89 10.93 19.28
C LEU A 323 12.50 12.09 20.09
#